data_3b540cded0a01fea84467b0239b84d3d
#
_entry.id   3b540cded0a01fea84467b0239b84d3d
#
_cell.length_a   1.000
_cell.length_b   1.000
_cell.length_c   1.000
_cell.angle_alpha   90.00
_cell.angle_beta   90.00
_cell.angle_gamma   90.00
#
_symmetry.space_group_name_H-M   'P 1'
#
loop_
_entity.id
_entity.type
_entity.pdbx_description
1 polymer ?
#
loop_
_entity_poly.entity_id
_entity_poly.type
_entity_poly.pdbx_seq_one_letter_code
_entity_poly.pdbx_strand_id
1 'polypeptide(L)'
;YYQVENSIREKIENGEWKVGQKLPTEPELCQFFGVSRTTIRQAVDSLVSAGLLAKKQGSGTYVTQATTARNHLNFQPSNIVCQYIYSPFLQSDMEHCYKNLLLTNIAHITMLHKQRLLTKDEARSLLQFIIPLMDMHPQTIGYNPVNEDYLLNFEEYITRNLSAELNGKMQVARSRNDMTPTILRMSIRDELLILLDRLLYFMQQLRTLAEQNQGKIFTGYTHCMPA
;
A
#
# COMPACT_ATOMS: atom_id res chain seq x y z
N TYR A 1 -2.29 -0.89 31.32
CA TYR A 1 -1.30 -0.25 30.44
C TYR A 1 -1.94 0.53 29.27
N TYR A 2 -3.10 0.09 28.73
CA TYR A 2 -3.82 0.76 27.63
C TYR A 2 -4.14 2.24 27.92
N GLN A 3 -4.54 2.59 29.13
CA GLN A 3 -4.82 3.98 29.49
C GLN A 3 -3.55 4.84 29.45
N VAL A 4 -2.41 4.31 29.90
CA VAL A 4 -1.12 4.99 29.84
C VAL A 4 -0.63 5.12 28.40
N GLU A 5 -0.77 4.06 27.60
CA GLU A 5 -0.46 4.09 26.18
C GLU A 5 -1.23 5.18 25.43
N ASN A 6 -2.56 5.23 25.63
CA ASN A 6 -3.41 6.25 25.01
C ASN A 6 -3.04 7.66 25.46
N SER A 7 -2.79 7.87 26.77
CA SER A 7 -2.39 9.20 27.28
C SER A 7 -1.04 9.65 26.72
N ILE A 8 -0.07 8.74 26.55
CA ILE A 8 1.21 9.07 25.89
C ILE A 8 0.99 9.39 24.41
N ARG A 9 0.16 8.61 23.71
CA ARG A 9 -0.21 8.83 22.31
C ARG A 9 -0.86 10.20 22.13
N GLU A 10 -1.87 10.54 22.92
CA GLU A 10 -2.54 11.84 22.88
C GLU A 10 -1.57 13.00 23.09
N LYS A 11 -0.62 12.89 24.02
CA LYS A 11 0.40 13.92 24.27
C LYS A 11 1.35 14.12 23.08
N ILE A 12 1.63 13.06 22.33
CA ILE A 12 2.42 13.13 21.09
C ILE A 12 1.57 13.77 19.97
N GLU A 13 0.33 13.31 19.79
CA GLU A 13 -0.57 13.78 18.74
C GLU A 13 -0.97 15.25 18.93
N ASN A 14 -1.19 15.69 20.16
CA ASN A 14 -1.48 17.08 20.51
C ASN A 14 -0.24 17.99 20.49
N GLY A 15 0.94 17.45 20.23
CA GLY A 15 2.20 18.19 20.14
C GLY A 15 2.80 18.63 21.48
N GLU A 16 2.26 18.15 22.62
CA GLU A 16 2.88 18.36 23.93
C GLU A 16 4.27 17.72 23.98
N TRP A 17 4.42 16.55 23.38
CA TRP A 17 5.71 15.87 23.19
C TRP A 17 6.07 15.89 21.71
N LYS A 18 7.08 16.70 21.38
CA LYS A 18 7.51 16.93 19.99
C LYS A 18 8.37 15.81 19.46
N VAL A 19 8.31 15.58 18.15
CA VAL A 19 9.22 14.67 17.46
C VAL A 19 10.69 15.01 17.76
N GLY A 20 11.48 13.99 18.09
CA GLY A 20 12.87 14.13 18.55
C GLY A 20 13.02 14.46 20.02
N GLN A 21 11.93 14.76 20.74
CA GLN A 21 11.98 15.03 22.17
C GLN A 21 12.23 13.74 22.94
N LYS A 22 13.09 13.83 23.96
CA LYS A 22 13.32 12.73 24.91
C LYS A 22 12.16 12.63 25.87
N LEU A 23 11.58 11.43 26.03
CA LEU A 23 10.58 11.16 27.05
C LEU A 23 11.21 11.22 28.46
N PRO A 24 10.37 11.54 29.48
CA PRO A 24 10.73 11.31 30.87
C PRO A 24 11.17 9.87 31.08
N THR A 25 12.03 9.66 32.06
CA THR A 25 12.51 8.30 32.42
C THR A 25 11.40 7.42 32.95
N GLU A 26 11.56 6.09 32.90
CA GLU A 26 10.56 5.16 33.46
C GLU A 26 10.13 5.52 34.90
N PRO A 27 11.04 5.88 35.84
CA PRO A 27 10.62 6.32 37.19
C PRO A 27 9.78 7.60 37.19
N GLU A 28 10.13 8.57 36.37
CA GLU A 28 9.36 9.82 36.24
C GLU A 28 7.98 9.57 35.65
N LEU A 29 7.88 8.70 34.64
CA LEU A 29 6.59 8.27 34.09
C LEU A 29 5.74 7.50 35.08
N CYS A 30 6.35 6.68 35.95
CA CYS A 30 5.65 6.01 37.05
C CYS A 30 5.02 7.01 38.02
N GLN A 31 5.75 8.05 38.38
CA GLN A 31 5.25 9.13 39.24
C GLN A 31 4.15 9.94 38.52
N PHE A 32 4.36 10.27 37.26
CA PHE A 32 3.43 11.08 36.48
C PHE A 32 2.07 10.40 36.27
N PHE A 33 2.08 9.10 35.96
CA PHE A 33 0.86 8.32 35.72
C PHE A 33 0.33 7.55 36.94
N GLY A 34 1.06 7.51 38.05
CA GLY A 34 0.65 6.79 39.26
C GLY A 34 0.56 5.28 39.10
N VAL A 35 1.39 4.69 38.22
CA VAL A 35 1.33 3.27 37.85
C VAL A 35 2.68 2.55 38.06
N SER A 36 2.64 1.22 38.06
CA SER A 36 3.83 0.39 38.23
C SER A 36 4.82 0.51 37.07
N ARG A 37 6.09 0.24 37.33
CA ARG A 37 7.15 0.24 36.34
C ARG A 37 6.89 -0.76 35.20
N THR A 38 6.29 -1.91 35.52
CA THR A 38 5.90 -2.91 34.53
C THR A 38 4.84 -2.37 33.57
N THR A 39 3.86 -1.63 34.08
CA THR A 39 2.80 -1.00 33.28
C THR A 39 3.37 0.06 32.33
N ILE A 40 4.28 0.92 32.84
CA ILE A 40 4.98 1.91 31.98
C ILE A 40 5.79 1.22 30.89
N ARG A 41 6.55 0.18 31.26
CA ARG A 41 7.38 -0.54 30.29
C ARG A 41 6.55 -1.19 29.20
N GLN A 42 5.43 -1.83 29.54
CA GLN A 42 4.51 -2.41 28.56
C GLN A 42 3.91 -1.34 27.63
N ALA A 43 3.48 -0.18 28.15
CA ALA A 43 2.95 0.90 27.36
C ALA A 43 4.02 1.49 26.42
N VAL A 44 5.23 1.71 26.94
CA VAL A 44 6.36 2.22 26.13
C VAL A 44 6.77 1.21 25.04
N ASP A 45 6.83 -0.11 25.38
CA ASP A 45 7.18 -1.14 24.42
C ASP A 45 6.12 -1.28 23.33
N SER A 46 4.84 -1.14 23.67
CA SER A 46 3.72 -1.08 22.71
C SER A 46 3.89 0.12 21.76
N LEU A 47 4.16 1.31 22.30
CA LEU A 47 4.37 2.52 21.51
C LEU A 47 5.67 2.49 20.68
N VAL A 48 6.70 1.80 21.14
CA VAL A 48 7.91 1.52 20.36
C VAL A 48 7.57 0.57 19.21
N SER A 49 6.80 -0.48 19.47
CA SER A 49 6.34 -1.42 18.42
C SER A 49 5.40 -0.74 17.42
N ALA A 50 4.60 0.23 17.87
CA ALA A 50 3.75 1.07 17.02
C ALA A 50 4.52 2.21 16.34
N GLY A 51 5.80 2.42 16.72
CA GLY A 51 6.70 3.39 16.13
C GLY A 51 6.51 4.85 16.50
N LEU A 52 5.74 5.08 17.49
CA LEU A 52 5.60 6.42 18.06
C LEU A 52 6.81 6.79 18.95
N LEU A 53 7.54 5.79 19.40
CA LEU A 53 8.71 5.96 20.25
C LEU A 53 9.89 5.14 19.73
N ALA A 54 11.12 5.59 19.97
CA ALA A 54 12.36 4.85 19.72
C ALA A 54 13.23 4.83 20.97
N LYS A 55 13.71 3.64 21.35
CA LYS A 55 14.69 3.46 22.42
C LYS A 55 16.10 3.59 21.86
N LYS A 56 16.90 4.49 22.41
CA LYS A 56 18.35 4.58 22.14
C LYS A 56 19.10 4.04 23.35
N GLN A 57 19.82 2.95 23.16
CA GLN A 57 20.60 2.30 24.22
C GLN A 57 21.51 3.30 24.92
N GLY A 58 21.47 3.36 26.23
CA GLY A 58 22.24 4.30 27.06
C GLY A 58 21.79 5.76 27.01
N SER A 59 20.85 6.14 26.15
CA SER A 59 20.42 7.54 25.94
C SER A 59 18.98 7.81 26.39
N GLY A 60 18.07 6.86 26.23
CA GLY A 60 16.67 6.98 26.65
C GLY A 60 15.66 6.71 25.52
N THR A 61 14.39 7.05 25.75
CA THR A 61 13.30 6.90 24.80
C THR A 61 12.95 8.25 24.19
N TYR A 62 12.74 8.31 22.89
CA TYR A 62 12.48 9.53 22.13
C TYR A 62 11.18 9.40 21.34
N VAL A 63 10.47 10.52 21.20
CA VAL A 63 9.31 10.61 20.28
C VAL A 63 9.83 10.53 18.85
N THR A 64 9.26 9.61 18.09
CA THR A 64 9.50 9.51 16.66
C THR A 64 8.31 10.09 15.90
N GLN A 65 8.52 10.49 14.65
CA GLN A 65 7.41 10.80 13.77
C GLN A 65 6.60 9.51 13.60
N ALA A 66 5.28 9.58 13.79
CA ALA A 66 4.40 8.44 13.47
C ALA A 66 4.48 8.21 11.95
N THR A 67 5.44 7.45 11.57
CA THR A 67 5.65 6.99 10.20
C THR A 67 5.16 5.57 10.14
N THR A 68 4.63 5.17 9.02
CA THR A 68 4.21 3.78 8.76
C THR A 68 5.24 2.79 9.32
N ALA A 69 4.82 1.63 9.78
CA ALA A 69 5.64 0.63 10.49
C ALA A 69 7.01 0.31 9.83
N ARG A 70 7.22 0.71 8.57
CA ARG A 70 8.47 0.53 7.82
C ARG A 70 9.53 1.61 8.04
N ASN A 71 9.16 2.83 8.44
CA ASN A 71 10.14 3.87 8.74
C ASN A 71 10.93 3.62 10.05
N HIS A 72 10.63 2.48 10.74
CA HIS A 72 11.36 2.06 11.93
C HIS A 72 12.67 1.37 11.66
N LEU A 73 12.84 0.85 10.48
CA LEU A 73 14.15 0.38 10.04
C LEU A 73 14.89 1.63 9.53
N ASN A 74 15.81 2.16 10.31
CA ASN A 74 16.82 3.14 9.87
C ASN A 74 17.73 2.54 8.77
N PHE A 75 17.17 1.68 7.94
CA PHE A 75 17.86 0.93 6.91
C PHE A 75 17.24 1.31 5.56
N GLN A 76 18.00 2.03 4.79
CA GLN A 76 17.68 2.22 3.38
C GLN A 76 18.16 0.98 2.61
N PRO A 77 17.33 0.43 1.73
CA PRO A 77 17.76 -0.67 0.86
C PRO A 77 18.95 -0.23 0.03
N SER A 78 19.86 -1.15 -0.23
CA SER A 78 21.05 -0.83 -1.05
C SER A 78 20.62 -0.41 -2.47
N ASN A 79 21.44 0.41 -3.14
CA ASN A 79 21.20 0.83 -4.51
C ASN A 79 21.01 -0.37 -5.46
N ILE A 80 21.72 -1.47 -5.22
CA ILE A 80 21.60 -2.70 -6.00
C ILE A 80 20.19 -3.29 -5.86
N VAL A 81 19.67 -3.40 -4.63
CA VAL A 81 18.31 -3.90 -4.38
C VAL A 81 17.27 -2.97 -5.00
N CYS A 82 17.42 -1.65 -4.86
CA CYS A 82 16.52 -0.69 -5.48
C CYS A 82 16.51 -0.82 -7.01
N GLN A 83 17.69 -0.92 -7.62
CA GLN A 83 17.83 -0.94 -9.09
C GLN A 83 17.38 -2.25 -9.72
N TYR A 84 17.75 -3.39 -9.13
CA TYR A 84 17.56 -4.70 -9.78
C TYR A 84 16.36 -5.49 -9.24
N ILE A 85 15.83 -5.11 -8.08
CA ILE A 85 14.68 -5.79 -7.50
C ILE A 85 13.47 -4.85 -7.49
N TYR A 86 13.52 -3.74 -6.74
CA TYR A 86 12.34 -2.93 -6.53
C TYR A 86 11.90 -2.14 -7.76
N SER A 87 12.83 -1.52 -8.53
CA SER A 87 12.45 -0.73 -9.70
C SER A 87 11.71 -1.53 -10.77
N PRO A 88 12.16 -2.74 -11.20
CA PRO A 88 11.43 -3.53 -12.18
C PRO A 88 10.05 -3.98 -11.68
N PHE A 89 9.94 -4.38 -10.40
CA PHE A 89 8.66 -4.76 -9.81
C PHE A 89 7.70 -3.57 -9.74
N LEU A 90 8.17 -2.41 -9.26
CA LEU A 90 7.36 -1.20 -9.18
C LEU A 90 6.85 -0.76 -10.55
N GLN A 91 7.70 -0.81 -11.57
CA GLN A 91 7.29 -0.46 -12.93
C GLN A 91 6.20 -1.40 -13.43
N SER A 92 6.37 -2.70 -13.28
CA SER A 92 5.38 -3.69 -13.67
C SER A 92 4.07 -3.55 -12.88
N ASP A 93 4.15 -3.38 -11.58
CA ASP A 93 2.99 -3.22 -10.72
C ASP A 93 2.21 -1.94 -11.05
N MET A 94 2.91 -0.84 -11.32
CA MET A 94 2.28 0.42 -11.71
C MET A 94 1.59 0.30 -13.07
N GLU A 95 2.12 -0.44 -14.03
CA GLU A 95 1.48 -0.66 -15.32
C GLU A 95 0.21 -1.51 -15.20
N HIS A 96 0.26 -2.59 -14.42
CA HIS A 96 -0.82 -3.58 -14.39
C HIS A 96 -1.80 -3.40 -13.22
N CYS A 97 -1.37 -2.80 -12.12
CA CYS A 97 -2.17 -2.70 -10.90
C CYS A 97 -2.73 -1.30 -10.63
N TYR A 98 -2.28 -0.27 -11.33
CA TYR A 98 -2.60 1.13 -11.05
C TYR A 98 -4.10 1.42 -10.98
N LYS A 99 -4.85 1.04 -12.01
CA LYS A 99 -6.30 1.25 -12.07
C LYS A 99 -7.01 0.57 -10.89
N ASN A 100 -6.63 -0.66 -10.60
CA ASN A 100 -7.24 -1.45 -9.54
C ASN A 100 -6.82 -0.96 -8.14
N LEU A 101 -5.64 -0.37 -8.00
CA LEU A 101 -5.22 0.37 -6.82
C LEU A 101 -6.17 1.55 -6.54
N LEU A 102 -6.44 2.38 -7.55
CA LEU A 102 -7.34 3.53 -7.41
C LEU A 102 -8.77 3.10 -7.09
N LEU A 103 -9.31 2.10 -7.80
CA LEU A 103 -10.65 1.56 -7.56
C LEU A 103 -10.81 1.01 -6.14
N THR A 104 -9.81 0.27 -5.65
CA THR A 104 -9.81 -0.27 -4.29
C THR A 104 -9.82 0.85 -3.26
N ASN A 105 -9.04 1.92 -3.47
CA ASN A 105 -9.02 3.08 -2.58
C ASN A 105 -10.35 3.85 -2.61
N ILE A 106 -10.95 4.07 -3.78
CA ILE A 106 -12.26 4.73 -3.93
C ILE A 106 -13.35 3.94 -3.18
N ALA A 107 -13.38 2.62 -3.36
CA ALA A 107 -14.32 1.75 -2.67
C ALA A 107 -14.14 1.80 -1.14
N HIS A 108 -12.89 1.79 -0.67
CA HIS A 108 -12.56 1.84 0.75
C HIS A 108 -12.96 3.18 1.38
N ILE A 109 -12.63 4.32 0.75
CA ILE A 109 -13.04 5.65 1.22
C ILE A 109 -14.56 5.75 1.29
N THR A 110 -15.26 5.24 0.29
CA THR A 110 -16.72 5.21 0.25
C THR A 110 -17.29 4.39 1.43
N MET A 111 -16.69 3.24 1.73
CA MET A 111 -17.05 2.40 2.87
C MET A 111 -16.78 3.12 4.19
N LEU A 112 -15.60 3.72 4.38
CA LEU A 112 -15.25 4.45 5.59
C LEU A 112 -16.24 5.60 5.86
N HIS A 113 -16.64 6.32 4.81
CA HIS A 113 -17.66 7.37 4.94
C HIS A 113 -19.03 6.79 5.35
N LYS A 114 -19.48 5.69 4.72
CA LYS A 114 -20.73 5.02 5.10
C LYS A 114 -20.72 4.53 6.54
N GLN A 115 -19.58 4.08 7.04
CA GLN A 115 -19.39 3.65 8.43
C GLN A 115 -19.13 4.83 9.41
N ARG A 116 -19.21 6.08 8.94
CA ARG A 116 -18.98 7.31 9.73
C ARG A 116 -17.56 7.40 10.33
N LEU A 117 -16.59 6.72 9.75
CA LEU A 117 -15.16 6.81 10.09
C LEU A 117 -14.47 7.95 9.36
N LEU A 118 -15.02 8.41 8.25
CA LEU A 118 -14.67 9.65 7.56
C LEU A 118 -15.86 10.59 7.52
N THR A 119 -15.63 11.86 7.75
CA THR A 119 -16.62 12.91 7.51
C THR A 119 -16.89 13.06 6.01
N LYS A 120 -17.98 13.74 5.67
CA LYS A 120 -18.34 14.03 4.27
C LYS A 120 -17.27 14.84 3.55
N ASP A 121 -16.67 15.81 4.23
CA ASP A 121 -15.68 16.71 3.64
C ASP A 121 -14.32 16.01 3.45
N GLU A 122 -13.91 15.18 4.40
CA GLU A 122 -12.71 14.34 4.26
C GLU A 122 -12.84 13.35 3.11
N ALA A 123 -13.96 12.62 3.03
CA ALA A 123 -14.22 11.70 1.93
C ALA A 123 -14.27 12.41 0.59
N ARG A 124 -14.91 13.60 0.53
CA ARG A 124 -14.95 14.43 -0.68
C ARG A 124 -13.54 14.83 -1.11
N SER A 125 -12.72 15.34 -0.20
CA SER A 125 -11.34 15.76 -0.51
C SER A 125 -10.51 14.62 -1.07
N LEU A 126 -10.58 13.43 -0.47
CA LEU A 126 -9.89 12.23 -0.94
C LEU A 126 -10.39 11.79 -2.33
N LEU A 127 -11.71 11.73 -2.52
CA LEU A 127 -12.30 11.29 -3.80
C LEU A 127 -12.05 12.30 -4.93
N GLN A 128 -12.16 13.59 -4.67
CA GLN A 128 -11.85 14.65 -5.65
C GLN A 128 -10.38 14.61 -6.08
N PHE A 129 -9.49 14.14 -5.22
CA PHE A 129 -8.08 13.97 -5.55
C PHE A 129 -7.81 12.66 -6.31
N ILE A 130 -8.41 11.54 -5.88
CA ILE A 130 -8.10 10.21 -6.43
C ILE A 130 -8.82 9.94 -7.77
N ILE A 131 -10.08 10.37 -7.93
CA ILE A 131 -10.86 10.06 -9.14
C ILE A 131 -10.20 10.58 -10.42
N PRO A 132 -9.69 11.82 -10.49
CA PRO A 132 -9.00 12.30 -11.70
C PRO A 132 -7.73 11.50 -12.07
N LEU A 133 -7.10 10.84 -11.10
CA LEU A 133 -5.94 9.99 -11.37
C LEU A 133 -6.27 8.78 -12.24
N MET A 134 -7.55 8.37 -12.30
CA MET A 134 -8.01 7.28 -13.17
C MET A 134 -7.77 7.54 -14.66
N ASP A 135 -7.77 8.80 -15.06
CA ASP A 135 -7.56 9.24 -16.45
C ASP A 135 -6.10 9.65 -16.71
N MET A 136 -5.24 9.55 -15.68
CA MET A 136 -3.84 9.93 -15.77
C MET A 136 -2.94 8.69 -15.94
N HIS A 137 -1.79 8.91 -16.59
CA HIS A 137 -0.80 7.85 -16.73
C HIS A 137 -0.19 7.49 -15.35
N PRO A 138 0.07 6.20 -15.05
CA PRO A 138 0.65 5.76 -13.78
C PRO A 138 1.91 6.51 -13.37
N GLN A 139 2.74 6.92 -14.31
CA GLN A 139 3.95 7.70 -14.07
C GLN A 139 3.70 9.08 -13.44
N THR A 140 2.45 9.59 -13.46
CA THR A 140 2.07 10.85 -12.81
C THR A 140 2.31 10.81 -11.31
N ILE A 141 2.10 9.65 -10.68
CA ILE A 141 2.37 9.48 -9.25
C ILE A 141 3.88 9.55 -8.98
N GLY A 142 4.69 9.13 -9.94
CA GLY A 142 6.10 8.85 -9.72
C GLY A 142 6.29 7.64 -8.80
N TYR A 143 7.44 7.03 -8.84
CA TYR A 143 7.77 5.98 -7.89
C TYR A 143 9.20 6.14 -7.37
N ASN A 144 9.35 5.88 -6.09
CA ASN A 144 10.63 5.84 -5.41
C ASN A 144 10.92 4.38 -5.02
N PRO A 145 11.96 3.75 -5.59
CA PRO A 145 12.29 2.36 -5.26
C PRO A 145 12.59 2.12 -3.78
N VAL A 146 12.99 3.16 -3.05
CA VAL A 146 13.22 3.08 -1.60
C VAL A 146 11.95 2.69 -0.84
N ASN A 147 10.78 2.99 -1.40
CA ASN A 147 9.48 2.63 -0.82
C ASN A 147 9.06 1.17 -1.08
N GLU A 148 9.90 0.36 -1.74
CA GLU A 148 9.72 -1.07 -2.02
C GLU A 148 8.50 -1.42 -2.90
N ASP A 149 7.29 -0.92 -2.61
CA ASP A 149 6.06 -1.28 -3.30
C ASP A 149 5.22 -0.07 -3.75
N TYR A 150 4.27 -0.33 -4.62
CA TYR A 150 3.38 0.69 -5.18
C TYR A 150 2.38 1.26 -4.16
N LEU A 151 2.03 0.51 -3.11
CA LEU A 151 1.13 1.00 -2.07
C LEU A 151 1.78 2.12 -1.26
N LEU A 152 3.04 1.94 -0.85
CA LEU A 152 3.80 2.98 -0.14
C LEU A 152 4.02 4.21 -1.00
N ASN A 153 4.34 4.01 -2.27
CA ASN A 153 4.51 5.12 -3.21
C ASN A 153 3.21 5.91 -3.35
N PHE A 154 2.06 5.24 -3.41
CA PHE A 154 0.76 5.89 -3.44
C PHE A 154 0.43 6.61 -2.14
N GLU A 155 0.70 6.00 -0.98
CA GLU A 155 0.53 6.64 0.33
C GLU A 155 1.37 7.90 0.46
N GLU A 156 2.63 7.86 0.01
CA GLU A 156 3.51 9.02 -0.01
C GLU A 156 2.96 10.12 -0.94
N TYR A 157 2.44 9.74 -2.10
CA TYR A 157 1.84 10.66 -3.05
C TYR A 157 0.61 11.38 -2.45
N ILE A 158 -0.29 10.65 -1.77
CA ILE A 158 -1.42 11.23 -1.05
C ILE A 158 -0.93 12.18 0.05
N THR A 159 0.05 11.77 0.83
CA THR A 159 0.59 12.58 1.94
C THR A 159 1.18 13.90 1.45
N ARG A 160 1.89 13.89 0.32
CA ARG A 160 2.51 15.10 -0.26
C ARG A 160 1.49 16.09 -0.82
N ASN A 161 0.39 15.59 -1.39
CA ASN A 161 -0.56 16.43 -2.12
C ASN A 161 -1.79 16.84 -1.28
N LEU A 162 -2.15 16.07 -0.25
CA LEU A 162 -3.24 16.39 0.65
C LEU A 162 -2.72 16.64 2.07
N SER A 163 -2.63 15.59 2.88
CA SER A 163 -2.04 15.66 4.22
C SER A 163 -1.74 14.27 4.77
N ALA A 164 -0.82 14.20 5.75
CA ALA A 164 -0.53 12.97 6.49
C ALA A 164 -1.75 12.50 7.31
N GLU A 165 -2.56 13.45 7.83
CA GLU A 165 -3.77 13.14 8.59
C GLU A 165 -4.82 12.44 7.72
N LEU A 166 -5.14 12.98 6.54
CA LEU A 166 -6.09 12.38 5.62
C LEU A 166 -5.61 11.01 5.11
N ASN A 167 -4.32 10.88 4.81
CA ASN A 167 -3.74 9.58 4.46
C ASN A 167 -3.89 8.59 5.61
N GLY A 168 -3.56 8.96 6.85
CA GLY A 168 -3.73 8.11 8.03
C GLY A 168 -5.18 7.65 8.22
N LYS A 169 -6.15 8.55 8.07
CA LYS A 169 -7.58 8.22 8.15
C LYS A 169 -8.02 7.27 7.01
N MET A 170 -7.49 7.43 5.82
CA MET A 170 -7.75 6.52 4.70
C MET A 170 -7.22 5.11 4.96
N GLN A 171 -6.17 4.94 5.78
CA GLN A 171 -5.58 3.63 6.09
C GLN A 171 -6.33 2.86 7.20
N VAL A 172 -7.34 3.45 7.83
CA VAL A 172 -8.09 2.81 8.91
C VAL A 172 -8.76 1.53 8.44
N ALA A 173 -8.73 0.49 9.29
CA ALA A 173 -9.39 -0.80 9.10
C ALA A 173 -8.94 -1.60 7.85
N ARG A 174 -7.70 -1.42 7.38
CA ARG A 174 -7.15 -2.21 6.28
C ARG A 174 -5.69 -2.61 6.52
N SER A 175 -5.31 -3.71 5.91
CA SER A 175 -3.94 -4.23 5.89
C SER A 175 -3.44 -4.35 4.45
N ARG A 176 -2.12 -4.33 4.26
CA ARG A 176 -1.52 -4.67 2.96
C ARG A 176 -1.85 -6.07 2.51
N ASN A 177 -1.95 -7.00 3.46
CA ASN A 177 -2.34 -8.37 3.19
C ASN A 177 -3.77 -8.50 2.63
N ASP A 178 -4.62 -7.51 2.86
CA ASP A 178 -5.97 -7.44 2.27
C ASP A 178 -5.94 -6.72 0.92
N MET A 179 -5.19 -5.63 0.83
CA MET A 179 -5.15 -4.78 -0.37
C MET A 179 -4.40 -5.46 -1.53
N THR A 180 -3.19 -5.91 -1.29
CA THR A 180 -2.33 -6.49 -2.35
C THR A 180 -3.01 -7.67 -3.06
N PRO A 181 -3.56 -8.69 -2.36
CA PRO A 181 -4.27 -9.78 -3.03
C PRO A 181 -5.55 -9.33 -3.73
N THR A 182 -6.25 -8.32 -3.22
CA THR A 182 -7.45 -7.78 -3.85
C THR A 182 -7.10 -7.12 -5.18
N ILE A 183 -6.14 -6.21 -5.19
CA ILE A 183 -5.67 -5.51 -6.38
C ILE A 183 -5.13 -6.50 -7.41
N LEU A 184 -4.29 -7.45 -6.98
CA LEU A 184 -3.72 -8.47 -7.85
C LEU A 184 -4.80 -9.33 -8.52
N ARG A 185 -5.79 -9.80 -7.76
CA ARG A 185 -6.91 -10.60 -8.32
C ARG A 185 -7.73 -9.82 -9.33
N MET A 186 -7.98 -8.53 -9.07
CA MET A 186 -8.67 -7.65 -10.00
C MET A 186 -7.87 -7.51 -11.30
N SER A 187 -6.56 -7.28 -11.19
CA SER A 187 -5.67 -7.13 -12.35
C SER A 187 -5.52 -8.41 -13.16
N ILE A 188 -5.34 -9.55 -12.51
CA ILE A 188 -5.32 -10.87 -13.17
C ILE A 188 -6.65 -11.14 -13.90
N ARG A 189 -7.78 -10.82 -13.27
CA ARG A 189 -9.10 -10.98 -13.92
C ARG A 189 -9.18 -10.16 -15.21
N ASP A 190 -8.76 -8.90 -15.16
CA ASP A 190 -8.83 -8.00 -16.30
C ASP A 190 -7.94 -8.52 -17.47
N GLU A 191 -6.72 -8.98 -17.17
CA GLU A 191 -5.83 -9.59 -18.17
C GLU A 191 -6.38 -10.91 -18.72
N LEU A 192 -6.99 -11.75 -17.88
CA LEU A 192 -7.62 -12.99 -18.34
C LEU A 192 -8.80 -12.73 -19.26
N LEU A 193 -9.58 -11.70 -19.05
CA LEU A 193 -10.68 -11.33 -19.95
C LEU A 193 -10.14 -10.90 -21.32
N ILE A 194 -9.05 -10.12 -21.36
CA ILE A 194 -8.39 -9.73 -22.60
C ILE A 194 -7.85 -10.97 -23.33
N LEU A 195 -7.23 -11.90 -22.60
CA LEU A 195 -6.72 -13.15 -23.18
C LEU A 195 -7.84 -14.00 -23.75
N LEU A 196 -8.95 -14.15 -23.04
CA LEU A 196 -10.12 -14.89 -23.53
C LEU A 196 -10.70 -14.28 -24.81
N ASP A 197 -10.81 -12.96 -24.89
CA ASP A 197 -11.29 -12.28 -26.10
C ASP A 197 -10.37 -12.54 -27.29
N ARG A 198 -9.05 -12.47 -27.10
CA ARG A 198 -8.06 -12.81 -28.15
C ARG A 198 -8.13 -14.28 -28.58
N LEU A 199 -8.35 -15.21 -27.64
CA LEU A 199 -8.52 -16.62 -27.94
C LEU A 199 -9.80 -16.89 -28.75
N LEU A 200 -10.92 -16.27 -28.38
CA LEU A 200 -12.17 -16.36 -29.13
C LEU A 200 -12.01 -15.83 -30.56
N TYR A 201 -11.34 -14.69 -30.72
CA TYR A 201 -11.02 -14.16 -32.04
C TYR A 201 -10.15 -15.13 -32.85
N PHE A 202 -9.11 -15.69 -32.25
CA PHE A 202 -8.23 -16.68 -32.92
C PHE A 202 -9.00 -17.94 -33.33
N MET A 203 -9.85 -18.48 -32.46
CA MET A 203 -10.71 -19.63 -32.77
C MET A 203 -11.64 -19.34 -33.97
N GLN A 204 -12.21 -18.11 -34.01
CA GLN A 204 -13.05 -17.71 -35.14
C GLN A 204 -12.28 -17.63 -36.44
N GLN A 205 -11.04 -17.12 -36.43
CA GLN A 205 -10.17 -17.09 -37.62
C GLN A 205 -9.85 -18.51 -38.10
N LEU A 206 -9.52 -19.44 -37.19
CA LEU A 206 -9.26 -20.85 -37.55
C LEU A 206 -10.52 -21.48 -38.14
N ARG A 207 -11.68 -21.24 -37.57
CA ARG A 207 -12.95 -21.74 -38.12
C ARG A 207 -13.21 -21.22 -39.53
N THR A 208 -13.05 -19.93 -39.74
CA THR A 208 -13.23 -19.32 -41.06
C THR A 208 -12.25 -19.91 -42.09
N LEU A 209 -10.99 -20.09 -41.66
CA LEU A 209 -9.98 -20.75 -42.54
C LEU A 209 -10.35 -22.20 -42.88
N ALA A 210 -10.87 -22.93 -41.92
CA ALA A 210 -11.34 -24.32 -42.17
C ALA A 210 -12.53 -24.35 -43.12
N GLU A 211 -13.53 -23.46 -42.92
CA GLU A 211 -14.70 -23.32 -43.80
C GLU A 211 -14.31 -22.96 -45.23
N GLN A 212 -13.33 -22.05 -45.43
CA GLN A 212 -12.83 -21.67 -46.77
C GLN A 212 -12.07 -22.75 -47.48
N ASN A 213 -11.53 -23.73 -46.74
CA ASN A 213 -10.75 -24.83 -47.29
C ASN A 213 -11.48 -26.17 -47.25
N GLN A 214 -12.76 -26.18 -46.86
CA GLN A 214 -13.59 -27.35 -46.82
C GLN A 214 -13.71 -27.93 -48.26
N GLY A 215 -13.38 -29.18 -48.41
CA GLY A 215 -13.40 -29.88 -49.72
C GLY A 215 -12.11 -29.74 -50.53
N LYS A 216 -11.09 -29.02 -50.09
CA LYS A 216 -9.78 -29.01 -50.70
C LYS A 216 -9.02 -30.27 -50.31
N ILE A 217 -8.60 -31.05 -51.30
CA ILE A 217 -7.73 -32.22 -51.06
C ILE A 217 -6.31 -31.73 -50.87
N PHE A 218 -5.71 -32.08 -49.74
CA PHE A 218 -4.33 -31.74 -49.40
C PHE A 218 -3.51 -32.96 -49.18
N THR A 219 -2.34 -33.04 -49.80
CA THR A 219 -1.45 -34.16 -49.63
C THR A 219 -0.64 -34.00 -48.34
N GLY A 220 -0.83 -34.94 -47.41
CA GLY A 220 0.00 -35.03 -46.22
C GLY A 220 1.38 -35.62 -46.53
N TYR A 221 2.41 -35.19 -45.82
CA TYR A 221 3.75 -35.75 -45.90
C TYR A 221 4.20 -36.22 -44.51
N THR A 222 4.76 -37.40 -44.45
CA THR A 222 5.44 -37.94 -43.28
C THR A 222 6.88 -38.28 -43.67
N HIS A 223 7.85 -37.69 -42.95
CA HIS A 223 9.29 -37.89 -43.26
C HIS A 223 9.68 -37.62 -44.72
N CYS A 224 9.20 -36.53 -45.30
CA CYS A 224 9.41 -36.14 -46.70
C CYS A 224 8.79 -37.11 -47.75
N MET A 225 7.95 -38.02 -47.34
CA MET A 225 7.20 -38.92 -48.24
C MET A 225 5.70 -38.61 -48.19
N PRO A 226 4.98 -38.69 -49.31
CA PRO A 226 3.52 -38.59 -49.30
C PRO A 226 2.93 -39.64 -48.37
N ALA A 227 2.00 -39.24 -47.49
CA ALA A 227 1.28 -40.11 -46.57
C ALA A 227 0.01 -40.65 -47.23
#